data_ef8b3fd8d1ea28e977914a451ef3aba3
#
_entry.id   ef8b3fd8d1ea28e977914a451ef3aba3
#
_cell.length_a   1.000
_cell.length_b   1.000
_cell.length_c   1.000
_cell.angle_alpha   90.00
_cell.angle_beta   90.00
_cell.angle_gamma   90.00
#
_symmetry.space_group_name_H-M   'P 1'
#
loop_
_entity.id
_entity.type
_entity.pdbx_description
1 polymer ?
#
loop_
_entity_poly.entity_id
_entity_poly.type
_entity_poly.pdbx_seq_one_letter_code
_entity_poly.pdbx_strand_id
1 'polypeptide(L)'
;TFCTFLLVFLISLLSLFEISPLTFIDHVKDRFYGLRKEAPVDETASFTYNQIEPQPRRVWPRKARPPIEEDAIVELDLGEPVLEKKRLLPKIRTTDLQPTLKLDVKQKRAVLNGYELPPISLLTDAKKVDQPILKRDLERQAAILEDTLRSFGIEGKVGEINCGPTITSFEVHPAIGVKVQKIKALENDIALNLQAKSIRIIAPIPGKAAVGVEIPSPIAQEVGFKQMLISYRNNPKKFHIPVLLGKTVSGEEVVCDLSKMPHCLIAGATGSGKSVCINTIIMSILMNASPDEIKLILVDPKKVELTPFSHLPHLIAPVITEPNGAYAALKWIVQEMQLRYEVLKQLGVRNIHAFNTRKQDITLEQSLSVPVPEKMFHIVAIIDEFADLMMSTNADLETPIARIAQMARAVGIHLVLATQRPSREVITGLIKANFPTRIAFKVASRINSQIILDENGAEALLGNGDMLFLPPGTSQILRAQGVYIRDEDINRVVSFIQDQRPANYLIQSFDTLSEDPLFNDDGGDGEGQDTLYSRALETVVQHNNASTTFLQRKLKIGYARAASLIDELESKGIITPPDGAKARKVLIRPDIL
;
A
#
# COMPACT_ATOMS: atom_id res chain seq x y z
N THR A 1 10.55 -41.32 -0.83
CA THR A 1 11.99 -41.72 -0.98
C THR A 1 12.93 -40.80 -0.22
N PHE A 2 12.80 -39.46 -0.25
CA PHE A 2 13.70 -38.55 0.49
C PHE A 2 13.47 -38.62 2.02
N CYS A 3 12.21 -38.67 2.47
CA CYS A 3 11.88 -38.80 3.90
C CYS A 3 12.31 -40.15 4.47
N THR A 4 12.27 -41.22 3.71
CA THR A 4 12.74 -42.55 4.15
C THR A 4 14.27 -42.59 4.30
N PHE A 5 15.01 -41.95 3.40
CA PHE A 5 16.46 -41.81 3.50
C PHE A 5 16.88 -40.96 4.70
N LEU A 6 16.17 -39.85 4.96
CA LEU A 6 16.44 -38.96 6.10
C LEU A 6 16.18 -39.68 7.43
N LEU A 7 15.10 -40.48 7.52
CA LEU A 7 14.76 -41.26 8.71
C LEU A 7 15.80 -42.35 9.00
N VAL A 8 16.25 -43.08 7.98
CA VAL A 8 17.29 -44.11 8.11
C VAL A 8 18.63 -43.48 8.50
N PHE A 9 18.98 -42.31 7.95
CA PHE A 9 20.19 -41.58 8.29
C PHE A 9 20.14 -41.09 9.76
N LEU A 10 18.99 -40.60 10.23
CA LEU A 10 18.81 -40.12 11.60
C LEU A 10 18.92 -41.29 12.61
N ILE A 11 18.31 -42.43 12.29
CA ILE A 11 18.40 -43.66 13.14
C ILE A 11 19.84 -44.19 13.17
N SER A 12 20.55 -44.18 12.04
CA SER A 12 21.95 -44.57 11.96
C SER A 12 22.85 -43.64 12.77
N LEU A 13 22.60 -42.33 12.76
CA LEU A 13 23.34 -41.32 13.52
C LEU A 13 23.12 -41.48 15.03
N LEU A 14 21.89 -41.73 15.47
CA LEU A 14 21.56 -41.98 16.88
C LEU A 14 22.18 -43.27 17.40
N SER A 15 22.27 -44.32 16.56
CA SER A 15 22.96 -45.59 16.89
C SER A 15 24.47 -45.41 17.08
N LEU A 16 25.09 -44.46 16.36
CA LEU A 16 26.54 -44.18 16.49
C LEU A 16 26.89 -43.53 17.85
N PHE A 17 25.93 -42.89 18.51
CA PHE A 17 26.09 -42.26 19.82
C PHE A 17 25.49 -43.06 20.98
N GLU A 18 25.11 -44.34 20.74
CA GLU A 18 24.49 -45.23 21.74
C GLU A 18 23.19 -44.66 22.35
N ILE A 19 22.51 -43.73 21.66
CA ILE A 19 21.26 -43.12 22.11
C ILE A 19 20.09 -43.86 21.50
N SER A 20 19.25 -44.48 22.32
CA SER A 20 18.03 -45.12 21.86
C SER A 20 17.09 -44.08 21.21
N PRO A 21 16.49 -44.35 20.02
CA PRO A 21 15.57 -43.43 19.39
C PRO A 21 14.35 -43.03 20.25
N LEU A 22 13.95 -43.91 21.16
CA LEU A 22 12.85 -43.65 22.11
C LEU A 22 13.24 -42.64 23.18
N THR A 23 14.45 -42.75 23.73
CA THR A 23 14.95 -41.78 24.74
C THR A 23 15.18 -40.40 24.12
N PHE A 24 15.55 -40.32 22.86
CA PHE A 24 15.68 -39.03 22.16
C PHE A 24 14.31 -38.36 21.96
N ILE A 25 13.27 -39.12 21.59
CA ILE A 25 11.90 -38.59 21.43
C ILE A 25 11.35 -38.10 22.78
N ASP A 26 11.62 -38.81 23.87
CA ASP A 26 11.18 -38.39 25.21
C ASP A 26 11.92 -37.11 25.67
N HIS A 27 13.22 -36.98 25.41
CA HIS A 27 13.99 -35.78 25.71
C HIS A 27 13.51 -34.56 24.90
N VAL A 28 13.13 -34.75 23.65
CA VAL A 28 12.55 -33.68 22.81
C VAL A 28 11.14 -33.31 23.27
N LYS A 29 10.31 -34.29 23.64
CA LYS A 29 9.01 -34.06 24.25
C LYS A 29 9.09 -33.26 25.54
N ASP A 30 9.95 -33.64 26.46
CA ASP A 30 10.11 -32.92 27.74
C ASP A 30 10.59 -31.49 27.56
N ARG A 31 11.42 -31.23 26.56
CA ARG A 31 11.88 -29.87 26.25
C ARG A 31 10.82 -29.00 25.56
N PHE A 32 9.91 -29.59 24.78
CA PHE A 32 8.82 -28.84 24.11
C PHE A 32 7.53 -28.74 24.96
N TYR A 33 7.25 -29.72 25.84
CA TYR A 33 6.06 -29.71 26.69
C TYR A 33 6.31 -29.16 28.09
N GLY A 34 7.56 -29.03 28.51
CA GLY A 34 7.95 -28.39 29.80
C GLY A 34 7.69 -26.88 29.85
N LEU A 35 7.32 -26.24 28.74
CA LEU A 35 6.97 -24.81 28.64
C LEU A 35 5.47 -24.52 28.79
N ARG A 36 4.61 -25.54 29.06
CA ARG A 36 3.17 -25.38 29.30
C ARG A 36 2.74 -26.14 30.56
N LYS A 37 3.16 -25.63 31.71
CA LYS A 37 2.42 -25.87 32.96
C LYS A 37 1.77 -24.56 33.38
N GLU A 38 0.51 -24.40 33.04
CA GLU A 38 -0.38 -23.44 33.68
C GLU A 38 -0.56 -23.89 35.13
N ALA A 39 -0.32 -22.95 36.05
CA ALA A 39 -0.62 -23.15 37.47
C ALA A 39 -2.14 -23.16 37.66
N PRO A 40 -2.68 -24.00 38.57
CA PRO A 40 -4.12 -24.01 38.85
C PRO A 40 -4.54 -22.69 39.50
N VAL A 41 -5.60 -22.11 38.98
CA VAL A 41 -6.29 -20.94 39.53
C VAL A 41 -7.04 -21.40 40.79
N ASP A 42 -6.64 -20.92 41.96
CA ASP A 42 -7.34 -21.12 43.23
C ASP A 42 -8.35 -19.97 43.42
N GLU A 43 -9.63 -20.28 43.30
CA GLU A 43 -10.76 -19.39 43.48
C GLU A 43 -11.10 -19.21 44.96
N THR A 44 -10.23 -18.67 45.78
CA THR A 44 -10.66 -18.06 47.06
C THR A 44 -9.46 -17.32 47.71
N ALA A 45 -9.29 -16.04 47.38
CA ALA A 45 -8.49 -15.16 48.24
C ALA A 45 -9.10 -13.76 48.29
N SER A 46 -9.76 -13.51 49.38
CA SER A 46 -10.22 -12.19 49.83
C SER A 46 -9.03 -11.25 50.02
N PHE A 47 -9.11 -10.06 49.43
CA PHE A 47 -8.11 -9.00 49.58
C PHE A 47 -8.10 -8.48 51.03
N THR A 48 -7.04 -8.76 51.78
CA THR A 48 -6.69 -8.08 53.04
C THR A 48 -5.49 -7.16 52.77
N TYR A 49 -5.69 -5.88 53.03
CA TYR A 49 -4.68 -4.82 52.94
C TYR A 49 -3.67 -5.02 54.07
N ASN A 50 -2.45 -5.50 53.77
CA ASN A 50 -1.36 -5.50 54.75
C ASN A 50 -0.49 -4.26 54.59
N GLN A 51 -0.45 -3.45 55.63
CA GLN A 51 0.48 -2.34 55.80
C GLN A 51 1.91 -2.85 55.78
N ILE A 52 2.72 -2.35 54.90
CA ILE A 52 4.16 -2.60 54.81
C ILE A 52 4.86 -1.64 55.77
N GLU A 53 5.37 -2.14 56.88
CA GLU A 53 6.29 -1.40 57.75
C GLU A 53 7.60 -1.11 57.01
N PRO A 54 8.17 0.11 57.13
CA PRO A 54 9.40 0.48 56.47
C PRO A 54 10.63 -0.19 57.15
N GLN A 55 11.35 -1.01 56.43
CA GLN A 55 12.64 -1.54 56.89
C GLN A 55 13.72 -0.47 57.04
N PRO A 56 14.60 -0.53 58.05
CA PRO A 56 15.62 0.50 58.28
C PRO A 56 16.67 0.50 57.19
N ARG A 57 16.97 1.66 56.64
CA ARG A 57 18.02 1.88 55.65
C ARG A 57 19.39 1.55 56.24
N ARG A 58 20.14 0.64 55.62
CA ARG A 58 21.57 0.42 55.90
C ARG A 58 22.36 1.68 55.54
N VAL A 59 22.89 2.35 56.55
CA VAL A 59 23.78 3.50 56.41
C VAL A 59 25.19 2.96 56.13
N TRP A 60 25.74 3.29 54.98
CA TRP A 60 27.15 3.05 54.65
C TRP A 60 28.00 4.11 55.34
N PRO A 61 29.15 3.76 55.95
CA PRO A 61 30.00 4.75 56.61
C PRO A 61 30.64 5.69 55.58
N ARG A 62 30.41 7.00 55.77
CA ARG A 62 31.11 8.06 55.00
C ARG A 62 32.59 8.05 55.44
N LYS A 63 33.51 7.88 54.49
CA LYS A 63 34.93 8.17 54.70
C LYS A 63 35.07 9.67 54.97
N ALA A 64 35.72 9.99 56.09
CA ALA A 64 36.07 11.35 56.51
C ALA A 64 36.99 11.99 55.45
N ARG A 65 36.70 13.24 55.11
CA ARG A 65 37.60 14.11 54.35
C ARG A 65 38.75 14.56 55.25
N PRO A 66 39.98 14.62 54.74
CA PRO A 66 41.10 15.23 55.49
C PRO A 66 40.89 16.76 55.63
N PRO A 67 41.43 17.37 56.67
CA PRO A 67 41.29 18.79 56.93
C PRO A 67 41.98 19.63 55.84
N ILE A 68 41.33 20.76 55.49
CA ILE A 68 41.88 21.77 54.59
C ILE A 68 42.86 22.61 55.42
N GLU A 69 44.13 22.60 55.07
CA GLU A 69 45.10 23.59 55.55
C GLU A 69 44.83 24.92 54.85
N GLU A 70 44.48 25.99 55.63
CA GLU A 70 44.60 27.38 55.25
C GLU A 70 46.08 27.73 55.25
N ASP A 71 46.60 28.12 54.06
CA ASP A 71 47.62 29.15 53.86
C ASP A 71 48.32 28.94 52.51
N ALA A 72 47.91 29.68 51.51
CA ALA A 72 48.77 30.26 50.48
C ALA A 72 47.91 31.14 49.57
N ILE A 73 47.93 32.43 49.79
CA ILE A 73 47.45 33.43 48.82
C ILE A 73 48.46 33.44 47.68
N VAL A 74 48.09 32.80 46.56
CA VAL A 74 48.80 32.96 45.30
C VAL A 74 48.02 33.98 44.49
N GLU A 75 48.64 35.14 44.23
CA GLU A 75 48.16 36.14 43.24
C GLU A 75 47.94 35.42 41.91
N LEU A 76 46.66 35.31 41.51
CA LEU A 76 46.29 34.84 40.19
C LEU A 76 46.42 36.03 39.24
N ASP A 77 47.43 35.95 38.39
CA ASP A 77 47.56 36.75 37.16
C ASP A 77 46.28 36.63 36.36
N LEU A 78 45.57 37.75 36.20
CA LEU A 78 44.37 37.88 35.40
C LEU A 78 44.77 37.89 33.91
N GLY A 79 45.05 36.67 33.40
CA GLY A 79 45.13 36.47 31.95
C GLY A 79 43.87 36.91 31.27
N GLU A 80 44.04 37.57 30.12
CA GLU A 80 43.03 38.15 29.25
C GLU A 80 41.75 37.33 29.11
N PRO A 81 40.55 37.95 28.96
CA PRO A 81 39.31 37.25 28.86
C PRO A 81 39.34 36.34 27.62
N VAL A 82 39.24 35.03 27.86
CA VAL A 82 39.03 34.01 26.80
C VAL A 82 37.77 34.42 26.07
N LEU A 83 37.93 34.95 24.84
CA LEU A 83 36.86 35.21 23.90
C LEU A 83 35.99 33.94 23.79
N GLU A 84 34.79 33.95 24.37
CA GLU A 84 33.75 32.96 24.12
C GLU A 84 33.65 32.77 22.62
N LYS A 85 34.06 31.59 22.13
CA LYS A 85 33.81 31.20 20.74
C LYS A 85 32.32 31.31 20.51
N LYS A 86 31.89 32.34 19.81
CA LYS A 86 30.52 32.54 19.36
C LYS A 86 29.99 31.21 18.84
N ARG A 87 29.02 30.65 19.55
CA ARG A 87 28.29 29.41 19.14
C ARG A 87 27.75 29.73 17.74
N LEU A 88 28.29 29.05 16.71
CA LEU A 88 27.74 29.16 15.35
C LEU A 88 26.33 28.56 15.40
N LEU A 89 25.36 29.43 15.28
CA LEU A 89 23.95 29.02 15.21
C LEU A 89 23.74 28.11 13.99
N PRO A 90 23.01 27.01 14.13
CA PRO A 90 22.72 26.10 13.01
C PRO A 90 21.98 26.86 11.90
N LYS A 91 22.30 26.52 10.65
CA LYS A 91 21.58 27.07 9.49
C LYS A 91 20.18 26.46 9.43
N ILE A 92 19.17 27.27 9.68
CA ILE A 92 17.77 26.88 9.57
C ILE A 92 17.34 27.12 8.12
N ARG A 93 17.04 26.04 7.41
CA ARG A 93 16.35 26.08 6.13
C ARG A 93 14.85 25.95 6.39
N THR A 94 14.17 27.07 6.54
CA THR A 94 12.72 27.12 6.37
C THR A 94 12.47 27.16 4.87
N THR A 95 12.08 26.04 4.30
CA THR A 95 11.53 26.06 2.95
C THR A 95 10.27 26.92 3.03
N ASP A 96 10.16 27.94 2.18
CA ASP A 96 8.92 28.69 2.03
C ASP A 96 7.82 27.70 1.62
N LEU A 97 7.11 27.19 2.61
CA LEU A 97 6.01 26.24 2.41
C LEU A 97 4.81 26.91 1.72
N GLN A 98 4.95 28.20 1.47
CA GLN A 98 4.00 28.99 0.73
C GLN A 98 4.72 29.78 -0.37
N PRO A 99 4.82 29.26 -1.58
CA PRO A 99 5.06 30.14 -2.70
C PRO A 99 3.91 31.16 -2.70
N THR A 100 4.23 32.44 -2.60
CA THR A 100 3.31 33.54 -2.95
C THR A 100 3.09 33.48 -4.46
N LEU A 101 2.46 32.41 -4.92
CA LEU A 101 2.01 32.25 -6.30
C LEU A 101 0.90 33.26 -6.49
N LYS A 102 1.23 34.40 -7.08
CA LYS A 102 0.23 35.28 -7.66
C LYS A 102 -0.53 34.45 -8.66
N LEU A 103 -1.77 34.12 -8.31
CA LEU A 103 -2.72 33.52 -9.23
C LEU A 103 -2.88 34.49 -10.39
N ASP A 104 -2.29 34.18 -11.54
CA ASP A 104 -2.71 34.77 -12.79
C ASP A 104 -4.11 34.20 -13.11
N VAL A 105 -5.13 34.92 -12.66
CA VAL A 105 -6.56 34.54 -12.72
C VAL A 105 -7.06 34.36 -14.17
N LYS A 106 -6.21 34.54 -15.16
CA LYS A 106 -6.51 34.34 -16.59
C LYS A 106 -6.14 32.92 -17.09
N GLN A 107 -6.23 31.90 -16.24
CA GLN A 107 -6.20 30.54 -16.78
C GLN A 107 -7.50 30.32 -17.58
N LYS A 108 -7.37 30.28 -18.92
CA LYS A 108 -8.44 29.79 -19.80
C LYS A 108 -8.90 28.45 -19.24
N ARG A 109 -10.20 28.33 -18.90
CA ARG A 109 -10.79 27.05 -18.54
C ARG A 109 -10.44 26.07 -19.64
N ALA A 110 -9.78 24.98 -19.29
CA ALA A 110 -9.45 23.94 -20.26
C ALA A 110 -10.75 23.19 -20.59
N VAL A 111 -11.33 23.47 -21.76
CA VAL A 111 -12.49 22.75 -22.28
C VAL A 111 -11.97 21.59 -23.10
N LEU A 112 -12.19 20.38 -22.63
CA LEU A 112 -11.84 19.14 -23.30
C LEU A 112 -13.13 18.48 -23.82
N ASN A 113 -13.37 18.51 -25.15
CA ASN A 113 -14.54 17.90 -25.78
C ASN A 113 -15.91 18.30 -25.16
N GLY A 114 -16.09 19.58 -24.79
CA GLY A 114 -17.29 20.06 -24.12
C GLY A 114 -17.37 19.80 -22.63
N TYR A 115 -16.31 19.22 -22.02
CA TYR A 115 -16.18 19.02 -20.58
C TYR A 115 -15.21 20.05 -19.98
N GLU A 116 -15.63 20.75 -18.94
CA GLU A 116 -14.78 21.70 -18.20
C GLU A 116 -14.18 21.03 -16.95
N LEU A 117 -12.85 21.12 -16.80
CA LEU A 117 -12.20 20.67 -15.57
C LEU A 117 -12.65 21.55 -14.39
N PRO A 118 -12.85 20.95 -13.20
CA PRO A 118 -13.26 21.68 -12.02
C PRO A 118 -12.31 22.84 -11.71
N PRO A 119 -12.83 24.05 -11.42
CA PRO A 119 -12.02 25.21 -11.13
C PRO A 119 -11.38 25.10 -9.73
N ILE A 120 -10.16 25.65 -9.58
CA ILE A 120 -9.42 25.65 -8.31
C ILE A 120 -10.18 26.40 -7.20
N SER A 121 -11.07 27.32 -7.56
CA SER A 121 -11.89 28.08 -6.61
C SER A 121 -12.82 27.21 -5.74
N LEU A 122 -13.11 26.00 -6.17
CA LEU A 122 -13.90 25.04 -5.37
C LEU A 122 -13.13 24.51 -4.15
N LEU A 123 -11.80 24.68 -4.12
CA LEU A 123 -10.93 24.14 -3.08
C LEU A 123 -10.63 25.20 -2.02
N THR A 124 -10.57 24.77 -0.77
CA THR A 124 -10.24 25.60 0.39
C THR A 124 -8.72 25.77 0.57
N ASP A 125 -8.29 26.93 1.05
CA ASP A 125 -6.88 27.17 1.38
C ASP A 125 -6.49 26.49 2.70
N ALA A 126 -5.23 25.99 2.77
CA ALA A 126 -4.68 25.44 4.00
C ALA A 126 -4.48 26.53 5.06
N LYS A 127 -4.54 26.13 6.34
CA LYS A 127 -4.30 27.04 7.46
C LYS A 127 -2.84 27.53 7.47
N LYS A 128 -2.64 28.84 7.67
CA LYS A 128 -1.31 29.46 7.79
C LYS A 128 -0.79 29.34 9.22
N VAL A 129 0.49 29.10 9.36
CA VAL A 129 1.19 29.03 10.66
C VAL A 129 2.19 30.17 10.78
N ASP A 130 2.36 30.69 12.00
CA ASP A 130 3.21 31.84 12.31
C ASP A 130 4.68 31.41 12.41
N GLN A 131 5.53 31.92 11.50
CA GLN A 131 6.93 31.48 11.34
C GLN A 131 7.92 31.96 12.44
N PRO A 132 7.81 33.16 13.07
CA PRO A 132 8.78 33.60 14.07
C PRO A 132 8.84 32.76 15.33
N ILE A 133 7.70 32.21 15.76
CA ILE A 133 7.62 31.34 16.95
C ILE A 133 8.36 30.02 16.69
N LEU A 134 8.19 29.49 15.51
CA LEU A 134 8.80 28.22 15.08
C LEU A 134 10.33 28.25 15.18
N LYS A 135 10.98 29.37 14.77
CA LYS A 135 12.44 29.50 14.76
C LYS A 135 13.07 29.35 16.14
N ARG A 136 12.51 30.00 17.17
CA ARG A 136 13.00 29.92 18.55
C ARG A 136 12.89 28.52 19.13
N ASP A 137 11.78 27.85 18.86
CA ASP A 137 11.57 26.49 19.34
C ASP A 137 12.56 25.51 18.70
N LEU A 138 12.90 25.68 17.44
CA LEU A 138 13.85 24.83 16.73
C LEU A 138 15.28 25.00 17.26
N GLU A 139 15.72 26.25 17.53
CA GLU A 139 17.01 26.53 18.15
C GLU A 139 17.12 25.91 19.55
N ARG A 140 16.02 25.94 20.33
CA ARG A 140 15.94 25.28 21.63
C ARG A 140 16.04 23.76 21.51
N GLN A 141 15.30 23.14 20.57
CA GLN A 141 15.34 21.70 20.35
C GLN A 141 16.73 21.23 19.89
N ALA A 142 17.42 21.99 19.03
CA ALA A 142 18.78 21.71 18.62
C ALA A 142 19.75 21.69 19.82
N ALA A 143 19.63 22.67 20.72
CA ALA A 143 20.46 22.75 21.92
C ALA A 143 20.22 21.54 22.85
N ILE A 144 18.94 21.16 23.10
CA ILE A 144 18.58 19.98 23.90
C ILE A 144 19.15 18.69 23.28
N LEU A 145 19.08 18.55 21.93
CA LEU A 145 19.62 17.40 21.22
C LEU A 145 21.14 17.29 21.39
N GLU A 146 21.89 18.39 21.22
CA GLU A 146 23.34 18.42 21.42
C GLU A 146 23.72 18.09 22.88
N ASP A 147 23.03 18.67 23.86
CA ASP A 147 23.28 18.42 25.27
C ASP A 147 22.92 16.98 25.67
N THR A 148 21.84 16.40 25.11
CA THR A 148 21.51 15.00 25.29
C THR A 148 22.61 14.07 24.77
N LEU A 149 23.06 14.26 23.54
CA LEU A 149 24.15 13.47 22.97
C LEU A 149 25.42 13.56 23.81
N ARG A 150 25.78 14.78 24.27
CA ARG A 150 26.96 15.03 25.12
C ARG A 150 26.84 14.31 26.46
N SER A 151 25.67 14.26 27.09
CA SER A 151 25.45 13.58 28.38
C SER A 151 25.69 12.05 28.28
N PHE A 152 25.51 11.48 27.10
CA PHE A 152 25.82 10.07 26.81
C PHE A 152 27.22 9.85 26.22
N GLY A 153 28.10 10.86 26.28
CA GLY A 153 29.48 10.77 25.79
C GLY A 153 29.59 10.71 24.27
N ILE A 154 28.64 11.30 23.56
CA ILE A 154 28.66 11.44 22.11
C ILE A 154 28.88 12.91 21.76
N GLU A 155 30.06 13.22 21.24
CA GLU A 155 30.31 14.56 20.69
C GLU A 155 29.71 14.66 19.29
N GLY A 156 28.82 15.62 19.10
CA GLY A 156 28.15 15.90 17.82
C GLY A 156 27.60 17.32 17.80
N LYS A 157 27.49 17.89 16.61
CA LYS A 157 26.94 19.23 16.41
C LYS A 157 25.78 19.16 15.43
N VAL A 158 24.73 19.94 15.71
CA VAL A 158 23.62 20.15 14.78
C VAL A 158 24.06 21.15 13.71
N GLY A 159 24.08 20.71 12.44
CA GLY A 159 24.46 21.53 11.29
C GLY A 159 23.26 22.22 10.64
N GLU A 160 22.51 21.50 9.83
CA GLU A 160 21.31 22.01 9.17
C GLU A 160 20.05 21.53 9.86
N ILE A 161 19.03 22.38 9.90
CA ILE A 161 17.69 22.04 10.40
C ILE A 161 16.74 22.22 9.22
N ASN A 162 16.16 21.10 8.78
CA ASN A 162 15.18 21.09 7.69
C ASN A 162 13.76 21.00 8.28
N CYS A 163 12.99 22.08 8.13
CA CYS A 163 11.62 22.15 8.64
C CYS A 163 10.64 21.67 7.58
N GLY A 164 10.06 20.51 7.79
CA GLY A 164 8.95 19.99 7.02
C GLY A 164 7.58 20.41 7.60
N PRO A 165 6.49 19.97 6.98
CA PRO A 165 5.14 20.33 7.41
C PRO A 165 4.81 19.86 8.83
N THR A 166 5.12 18.62 9.17
CA THR A 166 4.80 17.98 10.45
C THR A 166 6.02 17.47 11.20
N ILE A 167 7.16 17.44 10.53
CA ILE A 167 8.41 16.88 11.04
C ILE A 167 9.56 17.84 10.74
N THR A 168 10.43 18.00 11.72
CA THR A 168 11.70 18.70 11.57
C THR A 168 12.84 17.70 11.62
N SER A 169 13.74 17.74 10.64
CA SER A 169 14.94 16.92 10.57
C SER A 169 16.16 17.73 11.00
N PHE A 170 16.83 17.26 12.04
CA PHE A 170 18.08 17.82 12.52
C PHE A 170 19.24 16.99 11.97
N GLU A 171 20.14 17.63 11.21
CA GLU A 171 21.34 16.97 10.70
C GLU A 171 22.43 17.06 11.77
N VAL A 172 22.76 15.92 12.39
CA VAL A 172 23.80 15.79 13.41
C VAL A 172 25.07 15.30 12.76
N HIS A 173 26.16 16.06 12.94
CA HIS A 173 27.50 15.69 12.51
C HIS A 173 28.27 15.14 13.74
N PRO A 174 28.40 13.81 13.88
CA PRO A 174 29.14 13.21 14.98
C PRO A 174 30.64 13.46 14.81
N ALA A 175 31.38 13.52 15.93
CA ALA A 175 32.83 13.58 15.90
C ALA A 175 33.44 12.29 15.30
N ILE A 176 34.67 12.43 14.77
CA ILE A 176 35.38 11.30 14.17
C ILE A 176 35.56 10.18 15.22
N GLY A 177 35.23 8.95 14.86
CA GLY A 177 35.33 7.77 15.76
C GLY A 177 34.03 7.43 16.49
N VAL A 178 33.00 8.25 16.42
CA VAL A 178 31.68 7.91 16.99
C VAL A 178 30.98 6.86 16.13
N LYS A 179 30.62 5.74 16.74
CA LYS A 179 29.85 4.68 16.06
C LYS A 179 28.40 5.11 15.91
N VAL A 180 27.90 5.10 14.70
CA VAL A 180 26.49 5.45 14.35
C VAL A 180 25.47 4.65 15.17
N GLN A 181 25.75 3.38 15.47
CA GLN A 181 24.89 2.53 16.28
C GLN A 181 24.68 3.06 17.71
N LYS A 182 25.66 3.79 18.28
CA LYS A 182 25.48 4.42 19.59
C LYS A 182 24.40 5.48 19.55
N ILE A 183 24.33 6.29 18.46
CA ILE A 183 23.32 7.32 18.29
C ILE A 183 21.94 6.67 18.12
N LYS A 184 21.84 5.59 17.29
CA LYS A 184 20.58 4.86 17.11
C LYS A 184 20.04 4.25 18.41
N ALA A 185 20.93 3.78 19.28
CA ALA A 185 20.53 3.20 20.56
C ALA A 185 19.90 4.21 21.52
N LEU A 186 20.16 5.51 21.34
CA LEU A 186 19.65 6.59 22.18
C LEU A 186 18.29 7.15 21.70
N GLU A 187 17.62 6.49 20.76
CA GLU A 187 16.34 6.95 20.20
C GLU A 187 15.32 7.28 21.30
N ASN A 188 15.14 6.42 22.27
CA ASN A 188 14.20 6.63 23.37
C ASN A 188 14.65 7.73 24.34
N ASP A 189 15.95 7.84 24.61
CA ASP A 189 16.52 8.85 25.53
C ASP A 189 16.41 10.25 24.91
N ILE A 190 16.67 10.36 23.61
CA ILE A 190 16.49 11.60 22.85
C ILE A 190 15.02 11.99 22.82
N ALA A 191 14.11 11.04 22.56
CA ALA A 191 12.68 11.29 22.56
C ALA A 191 12.19 11.80 23.93
N LEU A 192 12.68 11.19 25.02
CA LEU A 192 12.34 11.59 26.38
C LEU A 192 12.79 13.03 26.68
N ASN A 193 14.05 13.38 26.38
CA ASN A 193 14.60 14.72 26.66
C ASN A 193 13.94 15.82 25.81
N LEU A 194 13.56 15.50 24.57
CA LEU A 194 12.84 16.40 23.68
C LEU A 194 11.33 16.42 23.93
N GLN A 195 10.81 15.59 24.86
CA GLN A 195 9.39 15.42 25.14
C GLN A 195 8.58 15.10 23.86
N ALA A 196 9.21 14.36 22.93
CA ALA A 196 8.61 13.98 21.66
C ALA A 196 7.88 12.64 21.79
N LYS A 197 6.70 12.50 21.14
CA LYS A 197 5.92 11.25 21.12
C LYS A 197 6.67 10.09 20.48
N SER A 198 7.42 10.37 19.42
CA SER A 198 8.30 9.44 18.72
C SER A 198 9.32 10.25 17.94
N ILE A 199 10.52 9.70 17.76
CA ILE A 199 11.52 10.23 16.86
C ILE A 199 11.91 9.15 15.87
N ARG A 200 12.62 9.50 14.80
CA ARG A 200 13.20 8.54 13.85
C ARG A 200 14.64 8.94 13.57
N ILE A 201 15.56 7.97 13.66
CA ILE A 201 16.98 8.21 13.37
C ILE A 201 17.35 7.59 12.03
N ILE A 202 17.73 8.42 11.07
CA ILE A 202 18.25 8.03 9.76
C ILE A 202 19.79 8.09 9.81
N ALA A 203 20.46 6.97 9.74
CA ALA A 203 21.88 6.95 9.92
C ALA A 203 22.57 5.89 9.03
N PRO A 204 23.39 6.35 8.06
CA PRO A 204 23.63 7.75 7.68
C PRO A 204 22.52 8.37 6.83
N ILE A 205 22.51 9.71 6.70
CA ILE A 205 21.69 10.37 5.67
C ILE A 205 22.29 10.02 4.31
N PRO A 206 21.52 9.53 3.32
CA PRO A 206 22.04 9.24 2.00
C PRO A 206 22.78 10.43 1.36
N GLY A 207 24.03 10.20 0.94
CA GLY A 207 24.86 11.23 0.32
C GLY A 207 25.48 12.26 1.28
N LYS A 208 25.30 12.14 2.61
CA LYS A 208 25.87 13.06 3.61
C LYS A 208 26.60 12.30 4.73
N ALA A 209 27.70 12.87 5.22
CA ALA A 209 28.40 12.37 6.44
C ALA A 209 27.71 12.90 7.70
N ALA A 210 26.42 12.65 7.84
CA ALA A 210 25.58 13.13 8.93
C ALA A 210 24.52 12.09 9.32
N VAL A 211 23.99 12.23 10.53
CA VAL A 211 22.86 11.47 11.05
C VAL A 211 21.65 12.38 11.12
N GLY A 212 20.54 11.97 10.50
CA GLY A 212 19.26 12.69 10.57
C GLY A 212 18.49 12.26 11.82
N VAL A 213 18.08 13.22 12.64
CA VAL A 213 17.16 13.01 13.74
C VAL A 213 15.86 13.72 13.42
N GLU A 214 14.84 12.95 13.08
CA GLU A 214 13.52 13.47 12.72
C GLU A 214 12.64 13.56 13.97
N ILE A 215 12.18 14.76 14.27
CA ILE A 215 11.40 15.10 15.47
C ILE A 215 10.07 15.72 15.04
N PRO A 216 8.93 15.41 15.70
CA PRO A 216 7.68 16.08 15.43
C PRO A 216 7.82 17.60 15.56
N SER A 217 7.36 18.34 14.57
CA SER A 217 7.36 19.81 14.62
C SER A 217 6.43 20.29 15.73
N PRO A 218 6.82 21.33 16.50
CA PRO A 218 5.98 21.86 17.59
C PRO A 218 4.60 22.31 17.09
N ILE A 219 4.57 22.84 15.88
CA ILE A 219 3.36 23.30 15.20
C ILE A 219 3.29 22.59 13.84
N ALA A 220 2.39 21.63 13.75
CA ALA A 220 2.15 20.91 12.50
C ALA A 220 1.46 21.81 11.46
N GLN A 221 1.98 21.80 10.23
CA GLN A 221 1.39 22.50 9.10
C GLN A 221 0.64 21.52 8.20
N GLU A 222 -0.54 21.93 7.76
CA GLU A 222 -1.36 21.16 6.83
C GLU A 222 -0.80 21.29 5.41
N VAL A 223 -0.62 20.18 4.71
CA VAL A 223 -0.29 20.16 3.28
C VAL A 223 -1.60 20.18 2.50
N GLY A 224 -2.07 21.36 2.12
CA GLY A 224 -3.35 21.54 1.44
C GLY A 224 -3.34 21.09 -0.01
N PHE A 225 -4.40 20.40 -0.42
CA PHE A 225 -4.58 19.91 -1.79
C PHE A 225 -4.56 21.04 -2.84
N LYS A 226 -5.23 22.17 -2.55
CA LYS A 226 -5.26 23.35 -3.43
C LYS A 226 -3.87 23.86 -3.79
N GLN A 227 -2.98 23.95 -2.80
CA GLN A 227 -1.61 24.46 -3.02
C GLN A 227 -0.80 23.53 -3.90
N MET A 228 -0.88 22.22 -3.64
CA MET A 228 -0.21 21.20 -4.46
C MET A 228 -0.74 21.21 -5.90
N LEU A 229 -2.05 21.35 -6.08
CA LEU A 229 -2.66 21.43 -7.41
C LEU A 229 -2.21 22.69 -8.19
N ILE A 230 -2.14 23.85 -7.52
CA ILE A 230 -1.64 25.10 -8.13
C ILE A 230 -0.20 24.91 -8.59
N SER A 231 0.65 24.40 -7.72
CA SER A 231 2.06 24.12 -8.03
C SER A 231 2.20 23.15 -9.21
N TYR A 232 1.45 22.05 -9.19
CA TYR A 232 1.45 21.08 -10.30
C TYR A 232 0.96 21.70 -11.62
N ARG A 233 -0.13 22.49 -11.61
CA ARG A 233 -0.67 23.12 -12.82
C ARG A 233 0.30 24.17 -13.42
N ASN A 234 1.11 24.81 -12.60
CA ASN A 234 2.16 25.75 -13.04
C ASN A 234 3.43 25.04 -13.52
N ASN A 235 3.61 23.76 -13.22
CA ASN A 235 4.75 22.98 -13.71
C ASN A 235 4.59 22.69 -15.20
N PRO A 236 5.61 22.94 -16.05
CA PRO A 236 5.57 22.62 -17.48
C PRO A 236 5.49 21.12 -17.75
N LYS A 237 5.96 20.28 -16.82
CA LYS A 237 5.94 18.83 -16.96
C LYS A 237 4.57 18.29 -16.55
N LYS A 238 3.81 17.81 -17.54
CA LYS A 238 2.52 17.17 -17.30
C LYS A 238 2.68 15.65 -17.23
N PHE A 239 1.87 15.04 -16.38
CA PHE A 239 1.76 13.59 -16.24
C PHE A 239 0.47 13.10 -16.90
N HIS A 240 0.45 11.82 -17.29
CA HIS A 240 -0.75 11.22 -17.86
C HIS A 240 -1.83 11.02 -16.79
N ILE A 241 -1.42 10.50 -15.63
CA ILE A 241 -2.31 10.29 -14.48
C ILE A 241 -1.61 10.90 -13.25
N PRO A 242 -1.77 12.22 -13.03
CA PRO A 242 -1.11 12.88 -11.91
C PRO A 242 -1.71 12.46 -10.57
N VAL A 243 -0.85 12.21 -9.60
CA VAL A 243 -1.20 11.93 -8.21
C VAL A 243 -0.40 12.87 -7.31
N LEU A 244 -1.09 13.71 -6.56
CA LEU A 244 -0.53 14.68 -5.62
C LEU A 244 -0.43 14.03 -4.25
N LEU A 245 0.72 13.40 -3.92
CA LEU A 245 0.85 12.62 -2.69
C LEU A 245 1.12 13.47 -1.44
N GLY A 246 1.99 14.49 -1.52
CA GLY A 246 2.36 15.25 -0.34
C GLY A 246 3.64 16.06 -0.48
N LYS A 247 4.29 16.33 0.67
CA LYS A 247 5.58 17.00 0.77
C LYS A 247 6.53 16.18 1.63
N THR A 248 7.81 16.12 1.22
CA THR A 248 8.87 15.50 2.01
C THR A 248 9.17 16.30 3.27
N VAL A 249 10.02 15.75 4.15
CA VAL A 249 10.53 16.46 5.33
C VAL A 249 11.35 17.69 4.93
N SER A 250 11.98 17.69 3.74
CA SER A 250 12.66 18.88 3.19
C SER A 250 11.72 19.90 2.55
N GLY A 251 10.41 19.63 2.49
CA GLY A 251 9.39 20.50 1.87
C GLY A 251 9.23 20.32 0.36
N GLU A 252 9.96 19.39 -0.24
CA GLU A 252 9.82 19.07 -1.67
C GLU A 252 8.50 18.39 -1.97
N GLU A 253 7.90 18.73 -3.09
CA GLU A 253 6.62 18.17 -3.50
C GLU A 253 6.76 16.75 -4.03
N VAL A 254 5.94 15.84 -3.50
CA VAL A 254 5.84 14.46 -3.96
C VAL A 254 4.64 14.34 -4.89
N VAL A 255 4.90 14.50 -6.18
CA VAL A 255 3.92 14.35 -7.25
C VAL A 255 4.35 13.21 -8.17
N CYS A 256 3.47 12.26 -8.38
CA CYS A 256 3.74 11.04 -9.13
C CYS A 256 2.84 10.91 -10.35
N ASP A 257 3.29 10.12 -11.32
CA ASP A 257 2.50 9.70 -12.48
C ASP A 257 2.12 8.22 -12.32
N LEU A 258 0.83 7.94 -12.10
CA LEU A 258 0.36 6.57 -11.92
C LEU A 258 0.64 5.69 -13.16
N SER A 259 0.72 6.28 -14.35
CA SER A 259 1.10 5.54 -15.56
C SER A 259 2.54 5.01 -15.51
N LYS A 260 3.42 5.66 -14.73
CA LYS A 260 4.82 5.25 -14.52
C LYS A 260 5.00 4.35 -13.30
N MET A 261 4.12 4.47 -12.31
CA MET A 261 4.01 3.58 -11.15
C MET A 261 2.70 2.77 -11.25
N PRO A 262 2.61 1.80 -12.16
CA PRO A 262 1.35 1.29 -12.69
C PRO A 262 0.42 0.73 -11.63
N HIS A 263 0.97 0.22 -10.54
CA HIS A 263 0.22 -0.39 -9.45
C HIS A 263 0.80 0.07 -8.12
N CYS A 264 -0.08 0.44 -7.19
CA CYS A 264 0.29 1.00 -5.89
C CYS A 264 -0.39 0.22 -4.76
N LEU A 265 0.41 -0.16 -3.76
CA LEU A 265 -0.08 -0.73 -2.51
C LEU A 265 -0.06 0.35 -1.43
N ILE A 266 -1.19 0.53 -0.74
CA ILE A 266 -1.35 1.52 0.33
C ILE A 266 -1.80 0.79 1.59
N ALA A 267 -1.04 0.91 2.69
CA ALA A 267 -1.43 0.27 3.93
C ALA A 267 -1.24 1.18 5.14
N GLY A 268 -2.10 1.01 6.15
CA GLY A 268 -2.02 1.78 7.39
C GLY A 268 -3.20 1.54 8.31
N ALA A 269 -3.02 1.75 9.61
CA ALA A 269 -4.07 1.60 10.60
C ALA A 269 -5.19 2.64 10.42
N THR A 270 -6.33 2.40 11.03
CA THR A 270 -7.45 3.37 11.06
C THR A 270 -6.98 4.72 11.63
N GLY A 271 -7.38 5.82 11.01
CA GLY A 271 -6.95 7.18 11.39
C GLY A 271 -5.50 7.54 11.03
N SER A 272 -4.77 6.67 10.33
CA SER A 272 -3.39 6.96 9.90
C SER A 272 -3.28 7.93 8.72
N GLY A 273 -4.34 8.09 7.92
CA GLY A 273 -4.40 8.92 6.72
C GLY A 273 -4.62 8.14 5.41
N LYS A 274 -4.83 6.81 5.48
CA LYS A 274 -5.05 5.94 4.31
C LYS A 274 -6.21 6.43 3.43
N SER A 275 -7.40 6.63 3.99
CA SER A 275 -8.60 7.05 3.27
C SER A 275 -8.44 8.44 2.65
N VAL A 276 -7.81 9.37 3.38
CA VAL A 276 -7.50 10.71 2.84
C VAL A 276 -6.56 10.61 1.63
N CYS A 277 -5.57 9.71 1.67
CA CYS A 277 -4.68 9.47 0.52
C CYS A 277 -5.45 8.93 -0.69
N ILE A 278 -6.36 7.98 -0.50
CA ILE A 278 -7.22 7.45 -1.57
C ILE A 278 -8.07 8.57 -2.17
N ASN A 279 -8.73 9.37 -1.32
CA ASN A 279 -9.51 10.54 -1.77
C ASN A 279 -8.63 11.53 -2.54
N THR A 280 -7.40 11.75 -2.09
CA THR A 280 -6.43 12.61 -2.79
C THR A 280 -6.06 12.07 -4.17
N ILE A 281 -5.90 10.74 -4.32
CA ILE A 281 -5.65 10.10 -5.62
C ILE A 281 -6.84 10.32 -6.56
N ILE A 282 -8.05 10.03 -6.10
CA ILE A 282 -9.27 10.24 -6.89
C ILE A 282 -9.42 11.72 -7.29
N MET A 283 -9.29 12.63 -6.33
CA MET A 283 -9.39 14.07 -6.58
C MET A 283 -8.29 14.58 -7.49
N SER A 284 -7.09 14.03 -7.43
CA SER A 284 -6.02 14.37 -8.38
C SER A 284 -6.40 14.02 -9.82
N ILE A 285 -7.10 12.89 -10.01
CA ILE A 285 -7.63 12.49 -11.32
C ILE A 285 -8.76 13.43 -11.76
N LEU A 286 -9.77 13.62 -10.91
CA LEU A 286 -10.96 14.43 -11.21
C LEU A 286 -10.64 15.89 -11.55
N MET A 287 -9.63 16.45 -10.90
CA MET A 287 -9.19 17.84 -11.12
C MET A 287 -8.34 18.02 -12.38
N ASN A 288 -7.81 16.95 -12.98
CA ASN A 288 -6.83 17.05 -14.07
C ASN A 288 -7.17 16.26 -15.35
N ALA A 289 -8.20 15.41 -15.32
CA ALA A 289 -8.59 14.58 -16.46
C ALA A 289 -10.10 14.56 -16.67
N SER A 290 -10.52 14.40 -17.92
CA SER A 290 -11.93 14.23 -18.30
C SER A 290 -12.37 12.75 -18.18
N PRO A 291 -13.70 12.49 -18.13
CA PRO A 291 -14.24 11.12 -18.15
C PRO A 291 -13.88 10.31 -19.42
N ASP A 292 -13.49 10.99 -20.49
CA ASP A 292 -13.11 10.37 -21.76
C ASP A 292 -11.60 9.98 -21.78
N GLU A 293 -10.80 10.52 -20.84
CA GLU A 293 -9.38 10.23 -20.71
C GLU A 293 -9.11 9.18 -19.65
N ILE A 294 -9.82 9.23 -18.51
CA ILE A 294 -9.63 8.30 -17.39
C ILE A 294 -10.98 7.82 -16.88
N LYS A 295 -11.11 6.51 -16.78
CA LYS A 295 -12.24 5.83 -16.15
C LYS A 295 -11.83 5.18 -14.84
N LEU A 296 -12.77 5.13 -13.90
CA LEU A 296 -12.57 4.60 -12.56
C LEU A 296 -13.41 3.34 -12.31
N ILE A 297 -12.84 2.38 -11.62
CA ILE A 297 -13.54 1.28 -10.95
C ILE A 297 -13.26 1.43 -9.47
N LEU A 298 -14.29 1.61 -8.66
CA LEU A 298 -14.19 1.82 -7.22
C LEU A 298 -14.81 0.63 -6.49
N VAL A 299 -14.06 0.08 -5.53
CA VAL A 299 -14.49 -1.04 -4.69
C VAL A 299 -14.40 -0.62 -3.23
N ASP A 300 -15.54 -0.58 -2.56
CA ASP A 300 -15.70 -0.19 -1.15
C ASP A 300 -16.59 -1.20 -0.40
N PRO A 301 -16.02 -2.28 0.13
CA PRO A 301 -16.79 -3.30 0.85
C PRO A 301 -17.41 -2.77 2.15
N LYS A 302 -16.93 -1.63 2.66
CA LYS A 302 -17.46 -1.00 3.89
C LYS A 302 -18.59 -0.01 3.64
N LYS A 303 -18.83 0.39 2.39
CA LYS A 303 -19.88 1.36 1.98
C LYS A 303 -19.78 2.73 2.66
N VAL A 304 -18.56 3.21 2.95
CA VAL A 304 -18.33 4.44 3.72
C VAL A 304 -17.42 5.42 2.99
N GLU A 305 -16.22 4.99 2.62
CA GLU A 305 -15.13 5.89 2.21
C GLU A 305 -15.29 6.41 0.77
N LEU A 306 -15.82 5.60 -0.16
CA LEU A 306 -15.94 5.95 -1.58
C LEU A 306 -17.37 6.36 -1.98
N THR A 307 -18.31 6.37 -1.04
CA THR A 307 -19.70 6.79 -1.25
C THR A 307 -19.83 8.19 -1.89
N PRO A 308 -19.03 9.22 -1.55
CA PRO A 308 -19.14 10.54 -2.19
C PRO A 308 -18.94 10.52 -3.70
N PHE A 309 -18.24 9.51 -4.24
CA PHE A 309 -17.90 9.39 -5.66
C PHE A 309 -18.91 8.56 -6.48
N SER A 310 -20.04 8.12 -5.91
CA SER A 310 -20.94 7.11 -6.48
C SER A 310 -21.57 7.47 -7.84
N HIS A 311 -21.71 8.75 -8.18
CA HIS A 311 -22.43 9.19 -9.39
C HIS A 311 -21.55 9.99 -10.36
N LEU A 312 -20.27 9.67 -10.43
CA LEU A 312 -19.35 10.36 -11.34
C LEU A 312 -19.41 9.79 -12.76
N PRO A 313 -19.33 10.64 -13.80
CA PRO A 313 -19.24 10.19 -15.20
C PRO A 313 -17.93 9.45 -15.49
N HIS A 314 -16.95 9.53 -14.61
CA HIS A 314 -15.70 8.77 -14.69
C HIS A 314 -15.87 7.29 -14.36
N LEU A 315 -16.95 6.88 -13.71
CA LEU A 315 -17.15 5.50 -13.31
C LEU A 315 -17.51 4.60 -14.49
N ILE A 316 -16.92 3.39 -14.52
CA ILE A 316 -17.28 2.31 -15.45
C ILE A 316 -18.57 1.62 -15.02
N ALA A 317 -18.73 1.43 -13.71
CA ALA A 317 -19.89 0.83 -13.05
C ALA A 317 -20.16 1.56 -11.73
N PRO A 318 -21.32 1.40 -11.09
CA PRO A 318 -21.55 1.84 -9.72
C PRO A 318 -20.44 1.34 -8.77
N VAL A 319 -20.24 2.03 -7.64
CA VAL A 319 -19.26 1.60 -6.62
C VAL A 319 -19.61 0.18 -6.18
N ILE A 320 -18.64 -0.72 -6.31
CA ILE A 320 -18.79 -2.14 -6.02
C ILE A 320 -18.69 -2.33 -4.50
N THR A 321 -19.65 -3.01 -3.93
CA THR A 321 -19.73 -3.19 -2.47
C THR A 321 -19.65 -4.66 -2.04
N GLU A 322 -19.94 -5.58 -2.95
CA GLU A 322 -19.93 -7.02 -2.65
C GLU A 322 -18.62 -7.69 -3.12
N PRO A 323 -18.10 -8.65 -2.34
CA PRO A 323 -16.85 -9.33 -2.69
C PRO A 323 -16.89 -10.06 -4.03
N ASN A 324 -18.03 -10.67 -4.37
CA ASN A 324 -18.21 -11.36 -5.65
C ASN A 324 -18.21 -10.37 -6.82
N GLY A 325 -18.81 -9.19 -6.66
CA GLY A 325 -18.76 -8.12 -7.64
C GLY A 325 -17.33 -7.61 -7.86
N ALA A 326 -16.53 -7.51 -6.79
CA ALA A 326 -15.11 -7.17 -6.89
C ALA A 326 -14.33 -8.20 -7.71
N TYR A 327 -14.59 -9.49 -7.51
CA TYR A 327 -13.99 -10.57 -8.29
C TYR A 327 -14.41 -10.51 -9.77
N ALA A 328 -15.71 -10.29 -10.03
CA ALA A 328 -16.21 -10.11 -11.40
C ALA A 328 -15.54 -8.91 -12.09
N ALA A 329 -15.35 -7.79 -11.38
CA ALA A 329 -14.64 -6.62 -11.89
C ALA A 329 -13.18 -6.93 -12.24
N LEU A 330 -12.46 -7.68 -11.40
CA LEU A 330 -11.09 -8.09 -11.69
C LEU A 330 -11.02 -9.02 -12.90
N LYS A 331 -11.93 -9.97 -13.04
CA LYS A 331 -12.04 -10.82 -14.25
C LYS A 331 -12.30 -9.97 -15.50
N TRP A 332 -13.24 -9.04 -15.43
CA TRP A 332 -13.52 -8.11 -16.52
C TRP A 332 -12.29 -7.27 -16.90
N ILE A 333 -11.54 -6.76 -15.94
CA ILE A 333 -10.30 -6.02 -16.18
C ILE A 333 -9.28 -6.90 -16.94
N VAL A 334 -9.17 -8.18 -16.59
CA VAL A 334 -8.29 -9.13 -17.32
C VAL A 334 -8.75 -9.32 -18.76
N GLN A 335 -10.05 -9.45 -19.01
CA GLN A 335 -10.61 -9.57 -20.37
C GLN A 335 -10.37 -8.29 -21.17
N GLU A 336 -10.67 -7.12 -20.60
CA GLU A 336 -10.43 -5.82 -21.22
C GLU A 336 -8.95 -5.62 -21.56
N MET A 337 -8.06 -6.02 -20.65
CA MET A 337 -6.61 -6.02 -20.89
C MET A 337 -6.24 -6.86 -22.10
N GLN A 338 -6.79 -8.05 -22.25
CA GLN A 338 -6.53 -8.96 -23.38
C GLN A 338 -7.05 -8.37 -24.70
N LEU A 339 -8.27 -7.84 -24.70
CA LEU A 339 -8.86 -7.16 -25.87
C LEU A 339 -7.98 -5.98 -26.32
N ARG A 340 -7.52 -5.16 -25.38
CA ARG A 340 -6.60 -4.05 -25.69
C ARG A 340 -5.29 -4.54 -26.27
N TYR A 341 -4.72 -5.62 -25.76
CA TYR A 341 -3.51 -6.21 -26.33
C TYR A 341 -3.72 -6.69 -27.76
N GLU A 342 -4.86 -7.31 -28.06
CA GLU A 342 -5.16 -7.75 -29.42
C GLU A 342 -5.28 -6.57 -30.39
N VAL A 343 -5.94 -5.49 -29.98
CA VAL A 343 -6.00 -4.25 -30.77
C VAL A 343 -4.61 -3.65 -31.00
N LEU A 344 -3.79 -3.56 -29.95
CA LEU A 344 -2.43 -3.02 -30.07
C LEU A 344 -1.56 -3.88 -31.00
N LYS A 345 -1.70 -5.19 -30.93
CA LYS A 345 -0.98 -6.17 -31.76
C LYS A 345 -1.37 -6.04 -33.23
N GLN A 346 -2.66 -5.98 -33.54
CA GLN A 346 -3.15 -5.87 -34.91
C GLN A 346 -2.73 -4.54 -35.57
N LEU A 347 -2.62 -3.45 -34.78
CA LEU A 347 -2.15 -2.15 -35.27
C LEU A 347 -0.61 -1.99 -35.21
N GLY A 348 0.13 -2.97 -34.66
CA GLY A 348 1.58 -2.90 -34.54
C GLY A 348 2.09 -1.81 -33.59
N VAL A 349 1.25 -1.36 -32.62
CA VAL A 349 1.62 -0.32 -31.65
C VAL A 349 1.94 -0.93 -30.29
N ARG A 350 2.88 -0.30 -29.53
CA ARG A 350 3.46 -0.92 -28.32
C ARG A 350 2.69 -0.61 -27.03
N ASN A 351 1.92 0.47 -26.99
CA ASN A 351 1.24 0.91 -25.76
C ASN A 351 0.10 1.88 -26.06
N ILE A 352 -0.72 2.16 -25.05
CA ILE A 352 -1.86 3.07 -25.13
C ILE A 352 -1.48 4.48 -25.59
N HIS A 353 -0.30 4.99 -25.24
CA HIS A 353 0.13 6.32 -25.68
C HIS A 353 0.38 6.34 -27.20
N ALA A 354 1.11 5.36 -27.72
CA ALA A 354 1.34 5.20 -29.15
C ALA A 354 0.02 4.99 -29.91
N PHE A 355 -0.93 4.24 -29.31
CA PHE A 355 -2.26 4.06 -29.85
C PHE A 355 -3.02 5.39 -29.95
N ASN A 356 -3.09 6.17 -28.87
CA ASN A 356 -3.83 7.42 -28.82
C ASN A 356 -3.21 8.56 -29.66
N THR A 357 -1.94 8.43 -30.03
CA THR A 357 -1.22 9.40 -30.90
C THR A 357 -1.02 8.91 -32.34
N ARG A 358 -1.59 7.74 -32.69
CA ARG A 358 -1.47 7.18 -34.05
C ARG A 358 -2.17 8.03 -35.09
N LYS A 359 -1.71 7.97 -36.31
CA LYS A 359 -2.51 8.42 -37.45
C LYS A 359 -3.55 7.34 -37.72
N GLN A 360 -4.82 7.72 -37.66
CA GLN A 360 -5.93 6.81 -37.93
C GLN A 360 -5.95 6.48 -39.42
N ASP A 361 -5.96 5.19 -39.74
CA ASP A 361 -6.22 4.67 -41.08
C ASP A 361 -7.58 3.93 -41.05
N ILE A 362 -8.65 4.65 -41.38
CA ILE A 362 -10.01 4.15 -41.29
C ILE A 362 -10.18 2.87 -42.12
N THR A 363 -9.53 2.78 -43.28
CA THR A 363 -9.65 1.63 -44.19
C THR A 363 -8.99 0.39 -43.57
N LEU A 364 -7.81 0.55 -43.01
CA LEU A 364 -7.10 -0.52 -42.30
C LEU A 364 -7.86 -0.93 -41.04
N GLU A 365 -8.25 0.04 -40.22
CA GLU A 365 -8.92 -0.19 -38.92
C GLU A 365 -10.27 -0.90 -39.08
N GLN A 366 -11.03 -0.62 -40.16
CA GLN A 366 -12.29 -1.32 -40.48
C GLN A 366 -12.09 -2.75 -41.01
N SER A 367 -10.91 -3.07 -41.55
CA SER A 367 -10.58 -4.41 -42.04
C SER A 367 -10.12 -5.39 -40.93
N LEU A 368 -9.90 -4.88 -39.72
CA LEU A 368 -9.42 -5.70 -38.60
C LEU A 368 -10.55 -6.53 -37.99
N SER A 369 -10.15 -7.67 -37.41
CA SER A 369 -11.10 -8.60 -36.78
C SER A 369 -11.70 -8.11 -35.45
N VAL A 370 -11.08 -7.09 -34.85
CA VAL A 370 -11.51 -6.50 -33.57
C VAL A 370 -11.87 -5.03 -33.79
N PRO A 371 -13.00 -4.54 -33.26
CA PRO A 371 -13.38 -3.13 -33.38
C PRO A 371 -12.34 -2.24 -32.71
N VAL A 372 -11.82 -1.26 -33.46
CA VAL A 372 -10.79 -0.34 -33.00
C VAL A 372 -11.45 0.96 -32.54
N PRO A 373 -11.33 1.33 -31.25
CA PRO A 373 -11.85 2.60 -30.76
C PRO A 373 -10.99 3.79 -31.27
N GLU A 374 -11.58 4.95 -31.40
CA GLU A 374 -10.85 6.17 -31.77
C GLU A 374 -9.73 6.48 -30.79
N LYS A 375 -10.04 6.43 -29.50
CA LYS A 375 -9.09 6.56 -28.37
C LYS A 375 -9.38 5.53 -27.29
N MET A 376 -8.34 5.10 -26.60
CA MET A 376 -8.45 4.30 -25.39
C MET A 376 -8.31 5.19 -24.16
N PHE A 377 -9.23 5.11 -23.22
CA PHE A 377 -9.11 5.73 -21.91
C PHE A 377 -8.23 4.89 -20.98
N HIS A 378 -7.58 5.55 -20.01
CA HIS A 378 -6.95 4.84 -18.91
C HIS A 378 -8.01 4.30 -17.93
N ILE A 379 -7.75 3.15 -17.34
CA ILE A 379 -8.60 2.58 -16.28
C ILE A 379 -7.80 2.60 -14.98
N VAL A 380 -8.36 3.20 -13.93
CA VAL A 380 -7.80 3.16 -12.59
C VAL A 380 -8.79 2.44 -11.68
N ALA A 381 -8.42 1.25 -11.22
CA ALA A 381 -9.21 0.48 -10.27
C ALA A 381 -8.65 0.70 -8.86
N ILE A 382 -9.50 1.12 -7.92
CA ILE A 382 -9.16 1.44 -6.54
C ILE A 382 -9.96 0.53 -5.62
N ILE A 383 -9.27 -0.23 -4.77
CA ILE A 383 -9.86 -1.09 -3.75
C ILE A 383 -9.49 -0.52 -2.38
N ASP A 384 -10.48 -0.02 -1.63
CA ASP A 384 -10.25 0.62 -0.31
C ASP A 384 -9.81 -0.37 0.77
N GLU A 385 -10.40 -1.56 0.81
CA GLU A 385 -10.02 -2.57 1.80
C GLU A 385 -9.88 -3.96 1.16
N PHE A 386 -8.68 -4.25 0.72
CA PHE A 386 -8.37 -5.51 0.05
C PHE A 386 -8.45 -6.72 1.00
N ALA A 387 -8.14 -6.52 2.28
CA ALA A 387 -8.21 -7.60 3.27
C ALA A 387 -9.64 -8.16 3.41
N ASP A 388 -10.65 -7.29 3.39
CA ASP A 388 -12.04 -7.74 3.55
C ASP A 388 -12.48 -8.60 2.34
N LEU A 389 -11.98 -8.30 1.14
CA LEU A 389 -12.23 -9.13 -0.04
C LEU A 389 -11.55 -10.49 0.05
N MET A 390 -10.26 -10.52 0.43
CA MET A 390 -9.48 -11.76 0.57
C MET A 390 -10.05 -12.71 1.62
N MET A 391 -10.71 -12.18 2.65
CA MET A 391 -11.27 -12.97 3.75
C MET A 391 -12.73 -13.38 3.53
N SER A 392 -13.45 -12.70 2.65
CA SER A 392 -14.89 -12.88 2.45
C SER A 392 -15.26 -13.72 1.24
N THR A 393 -14.34 -13.92 0.30
CA THR A 393 -14.58 -14.73 -0.90
C THR A 393 -13.76 -16.01 -0.89
N ASN A 394 -14.35 -17.11 -1.36
CA ASN A 394 -13.64 -18.36 -1.64
C ASN A 394 -12.92 -18.31 -3.00
N ALA A 395 -13.13 -17.25 -3.80
CA ALA A 395 -12.54 -17.09 -5.11
C ALA A 395 -11.05 -16.68 -5.02
N ASP A 396 -10.25 -17.14 -5.94
CA ASP A 396 -8.84 -16.74 -6.07
C ASP A 396 -8.73 -15.31 -6.62
N LEU A 397 -8.57 -14.34 -5.73
CA LEU A 397 -8.33 -12.93 -6.08
C LEU A 397 -6.87 -12.64 -6.48
N GLU A 398 -5.92 -13.47 -6.02
CA GLU A 398 -4.51 -13.23 -6.28
C GLU A 398 -4.14 -13.38 -7.76
N THR A 399 -4.63 -14.43 -8.40
CA THR A 399 -4.31 -14.73 -9.80
C THR A 399 -4.70 -13.60 -10.76
N PRO A 400 -5.95 -13.07 -10.78
CA PRO A 400 -6.29 -11.95 -11.65
C PRO A 400 -5.51 -10.67 -11.30
N ILE A 401 -5.28 -10.37 -10.02
CA ILE A 401 -4.49 -9.20 -9.59
C ILE A 401 -3.05 -9.31 -10.07
N ALA A 402 -2.41 -10.47 -9.89
CA ALA A 402 -1.04 -10.69 -10.35
C ALA A 402 -0.94 -10.55 -11.87
N ARG A 403 -1.88 -11.11 -12.62
CA ARG A 403 -1.93 -11.02 -14.08
C ARG A 403 -2.07 -9.58 -14.57
N ILE A 404 -2.98 -8.80 -13.96
CA ILE A 404 -3.14 -7.38 -14.24
C ILE A 404 -1.83 -6.65 -13.91
N ALA A 405 -1.26 -6.87 -12.73
CA ALA A 405 -0.07 -6.15 -12.29
C ALA A 405 1.17 -6.42 -13.14
N GLN A 406 1.28 -7.60 -13.75
CA GLN A 406 2.38 -7.96 -14.65
C GLN A 406 2.21 -7.36 -16.05
N MET A 407 0.99 -7.26 -16.56
CA MET A 407 0.78 -7.00 -17.98
C MET A 407 0.05 -5.68 -18.27
N ALA A 408 -0.80 -5.16 -17.39
CA ALA A 408 -1.76 -4.11 -17.72
C ALA A 408 -1.16 -2.72 -17.96
N ARG A 409 0.09 -2.46 -17.56
CA ARG A 409 0.77 -1.16 -17.70
C ARG A 409 0.74 -0.63 -19.14
N ALA A 410 1.06 -1.48 -20.11
CA ALA A 410 1.17 -1.05 -21.52
C ALA A 410 -0.19 -0.66 -22.11
N VAL A 411 -1.27 -1.26 -21.63
CA VAL A 411 -2.65 -1.03 -22.09
C VAL A 411 -3.40 0.02 -21.26
N GLY A 412 -2.72 0.70 -20.32
CA GLY A 412 -3.26 1.82 -19.56
C GLY A 412 -4.24 1.42 -18.47
N ILE A 413 -4.05 0.27 -17.83
CA ILE A 413 -4.85 -0.20 -16.69
C ILE A 413 -3.98 -0.20 -15.44
N HIS A 414 -4.50 0.37 -14.35
CA HIS A 414 -3.74 0.62 -13.12
C HIS A 414 -4.56 0.18 -11.90
N LEU A 415 -3.91 -0.49 -10.93
CA LEU A 415 -4.52 -0.91 -9.68
C LEU A 415 -3.95 -0.13 -8.50
N VAL A 416 -4.84 0.32 -7.62
CA VAL A 416 -4.51 0.85 -6.29
C VAL A 416 -5.17 -0.07 -5.27
N LEU A 417 -4.35 -0.86 -4.58
CA LEU A 417 -4.82 -1.75 -3.51
C LEU A 417 -4.55 -1.10 -2.17
N ALA A 418 -5.59 -0.97 -1.35
CA ALA A 418 -5.42 -0.42 -0.02
C ALA A 418 -5.91 -1.40 1.06
N THR A 419 -5.30 -1.34 2.26
CA THR A 419 -5.71 -2.18 3.40
C THR A 419 -5.37 -1.52 4.73
N GLN A 420 -6.24 -1.75 5.73
CA GLN A 420 -5.99 -1.41 7.13
C GLN A 420 -5.41 -2.59 7.91
N ARG A 421 -5.38 -3.80 7.31
CA ARG A 421 -4.91 -5.05 7.92
C ARG A 421 -3.70 -5.61 7.16
N PRO A 422 -2.50 -5.03 7.35
CA PRO A 422 -1.30 -5.51 6.67
C PRO A 422 -0.78 -6.80 7.31
N SER A 423 -1.41 -7.92 7.00
CA SER A 423 -0.98 -9.26 7.38
C SER A 423 -0.28 -9.98 6.21
N ARG A 424 0.40 -11.09 6.48
CA ARG A 424 1.08 -11.87 5.44
C ARG A 424 0.11 -12.58 4.51
N GLU A 425 -1.09 -12.88 5.00
CA GLU A 425 -2.18 -13.50 4.24
C GLU A 425 -2.80 -12.51 3.25
N VAL A 426 -2.75 -11.20 3.54
CA VAL A 426 -3.29 -10.14 2.68
C VAL A 426 -2.23 -9.58 1.73
N ILE A 427 -1.03 -9.29 2.26
CA ILE A 427 0.10 -8.77 1.47
C ILE A 427 1.08 -9.91 1.26
N THR A 428 0.73 -10.79 0.33
CA THR A 428 1.53 -11.98 0.01
C THR A 428 2.79 -11.63 -0.78
N GLY A 429 3.67 -12.61 -0.93
CA GLY A 429 4.87 -12.47 -1.76
C GLY A 429 4.54 -12.15 -3.22
N LEU A 430 3.44 -12.70 -3.75
CA LEU A 430 2.99 -12.46 -5.11
C LEU A 430 2.52 -11.01 -5.30
N ILE A 431 1.74 -10.47 -4.37
CA ILE A 431 1.32 -9.06 -4.37
C ILE A 431 2.56 -8.14 -4.29
N LYS A 432 3.48 -8.39 -3.35
CA LYS A 432 4.69 -7.56 -3.19
C LYS A 432 5.58 -7.54 -4.42
N ALA A 433 5.74 -8.67 -5.09
CA ALA A 433 6.56 -8.78 -6.31
C ALA A 433 6.01 -7.94 -7.46
N ASN A 434 4.67 -7.76 -7.52
CA ASN A 434 4.00 -7.10 -8.63
C ASN A 434 3.57 -5.65 -8.32
N PHE A 435 3.63 -5.22 -7.04
CA PHE A 435 3.35 -3.85 -6.59
C PHE A 435 4.63 -3.20 -6.06
N PRO A 436 5.48 -2.68 -6.95
CA PRO A 436 6.76 -2.07 -6.55
C PRO A 436 6.57 -0.72 -5.86
N THR A 437 5.48 -0.02 -6.12
CA THR A 437 5.14 1.25 -5.45
C THR A 437 4.35 0.96 -4.20
N ARG A 438 4.87 1.42 -3.05
CA ARG A 438 4.23 1.15 -1.76
C ARG A 438 4.17 2.41 -0.91
N ILE A 439 3.04 2.61 -0.26
CA ILE A 439 2.81 3.69 0.70
C ILE A 439 2.40 3.06 2.02
N ALA A 440 3.19 3.28 3.05
CA ALA A 440 2.87 2.87 4.40
C ALA A 440 2.57 4.09 5.27
N PHE A 441 1.37 4.16 5.76
CA PHE A 441 0.98 5.03 6.85
C PHE A 441 1.31 4.36 8.19
N LYS A 442 1.03 5.05 9.31
CA LYS A 442 1.27 4.51 10.64
C LYS A 442 0.63 3.13 10.81
N VAL A 443 1.39 2.19 11.33
CA VAL A 443 0.97 0.83 11.66
C VAL A 443 1.23 0.51 13.13
N ALA A 444 0.62 -0.57 13.65
CA ALA A 444 0.69 -0.93 15.05
C ALA A 444 2.04 -1.54 15.46
N SER A 445 2.76 -2.20 14.54
CA SER A 445 3.99 -2.94 14.88
C SER A 445 5.04 -2.89 13.78
N ARG A 446 6.30 -3.19 14.17
CA ARG A 446 7.44 -3.35 13.24
C ARG A 446 7.19 -4.45 12.21
N ILE A 447 6.50 -5.52 12.62
CA ILE A 447 6.17 -6.64 11.72
C ILE A 447 5.27 -6.14 10.58
N ASN A 448 4.28 -5.32 10.89
CA ASN A 448 3.41 -4.72 9.87
C ASN A 448 4.19 -3.83 8.89
N SER A 449 5.16 -3.03 9.39
CA SER A 449 6.03 -2.24 8.54
C SER A 449 6.85 -3.12 7.58
N GLN A 450 7.44 -4.20 8.08
CA GLN A 450 8.19 -5.16 7.27
C GLN A 450 7.32 -5.89 6.24
N ILE A 451 6.07 -6.18 6.57
CA ILE A 451 5.14 -6.79 5.61
C ILE A 451 4.89 -5.84 4.43
N ILE A 452 4.74 -4.54 4.68
CA ILE A 452 4.43 -3.56 3.64
C ILE A 452 5.70 -3.17 2.86
N LEU A 453 6.76 -2.75 3.57
CA LEU A 453 7.91 -2.05 2.99
C LEU A 453 9.18 -2.91 2.89
N ASP A 454 9.18 -4.11 3.45
CA ASP A 454 10.37 -4.93 3.72
C ASP A 454 11.37 -4.26 4.68
N GLU A 455 11.00 -3.13 5.28
CA GLU A 455 11.78 -2.35 6.25
C GLU A 455 10.93 -1.90 7.45
N ASN A 456 11.60 -1.57 8.56
CA ASN A 456 10.97 -0.97 9.73
C ASN A 456 10.78 0.54 9.54
N GLY A 457 9.90 1.15 10.31
CA GLY A 457 9.77 2.60 10.42
C GLY A 457 8.33 3.11 10.32
N ALA A 458 7.41 2.37 9.71
CA ALA A 458 6.01 2.79 9.66
C ALA A 458 5.31 2.75 11.02
N GLU A 459 5.81 1.96 11.98
CA GLU A 459 5.37 1.95 13.39
C GLU A 459 5.69 3.25 14.14
N ALA A 460 6.77 3.94 13.72
CA ALA A 460 7.22 5.18 14.34
C ALA A 460 6.60 6.45 13.74
N LEU A 461 5.75 6.32 12.72
CA LEU A 461 5.05 7.44 12.11
C LEU A 461 4.06 8.09 13.09
N LEU A 462 3.79 9.38 12.87
CA LEU A 462 2.90 10.17 13.74
C LEU A 462 1.41 9.84 13.54
N GLY A 463 1.02 9.36 12.35
CA GLY A 463 -0.38 9.29 11.91
C GLY A 463 -0.80 10.57 11.17
N ASN A 464 -2.11 10.76 10.94
CA ASN A 464 -2.64 11.96 10.29
C ASN A 464 -1.97 12.30 8.95
N GLY A 465 -1.69 11.29 8.13
CA GLY A 465 -1.09 11.47 6.81
C GLY A 465 0.44 11.43 6.78
N ASP A 466 1.14 11.24 7.91
CA ASP A 466 2.56 10.94 7.92
C ASP A 466 2.81 9.56 7.32
N MET A 467 3.60 9.48 6.26
CA MET A 467 3.77 8.27 5.46
C MET A 467 5.22 7.98 5.08
N LEU A 468 5.49 6.71 4.83
CA LEU A 468 6.68 6.24 4.15
C LEU A 468 6.31 5.83 2.72
N PHE A 469 6.94 6.42 1.75
CA PHE A 469 6.72 6.19 0.33
C PHE A 469 7.93 5.50 -0.30
N LEU A 470 7.70 4.35 -0.90
CA LEU A 470 8.68 3.62 -1.72
C LEU A 470 8.34 3.83 -3.20
N PRO A 471 9.06 4.71 -3.91
CA PRO A 471 8.87 4.93 -5.34
C PRO A 471 9.31 3.70 -6.17
N PRO A 472 8.75 3.50 -7.36
CA PRO A 472 9.17 2.41 -8.24
C PRO A 472 10.60 2.61 -8.73
N GLY A 473 11.37 1.51 -8.83
CA GLY A 473 12.74 1.52 -9.37
C GLY A 473 13.82 2.04 -8.41
N THR A 474 13.48 2.28 -7.15
CA THR A 474 14.44 2.62 -6.08
C THR A 474 14.13 1.80 -4.83
N SER A 475 15.17 1.53 -4.03
CA SER A 475 15.03 0.96 -2.70
C SER A 475 14.99 2.02 -1.60
N GLN A 476 15.10 3.30 -1.96
CA GLN A 476 15.13 4.39 -0.99
C GLN A 476 13.72 4.81 -0.59
N ILE A 477 13.40 4.63 0.69
CA ILE A 477 12.12 5.05 1.27
C ILE A 477 12.17 6.54 1.58
N LEU A 478 11.17 7.27 1.09
CA LEU A 478 10.97 8.70 1.37
C LEU A 478 9.92 8.87 2.47
N ARG A 479 10.22 9.68 3.49
CA ARG A 479 9.19 10.12 4.44
C ARG A 479 8.53 11.39 3.93
N ALA A 480 7.21 11.41 3.93
CA ALA A 480 6.45 12.56 3.46
C ALA A 480 5.17 12.75 4.30
N GLN A 481 4.71 13.98 4.35
CA GLN A 481 3.40 14.33 4.88
C GLN A 481 2.40 14.30 3.72
N GLY A 482 1.38 13.49 3.83
CA GLY A 482 0.30 13.38 2.86
C GLY A 482 -0.51 14.66 2.73
N VAL A 483 -1.02 14.87 1.55
CA VAL A 483 -1.96 15.97 1.26
C VAL A 483 -3.24 15.77 2.06
N TYR A 484 -3.76 16.85 2.60
CA TYR A 484 -5.07 16.88 3.22
C TYR A 484 -6.09 17.58 2.32
N ILE A 485 -7.23 16.96 2.17
CA ILE A 485 -8.40 17.50 1.49
C ILE A 485 -9.61 17.37 2.40
N ARG A 486 -10.50 18.34 2.37
CA ARG A 486 -11.72 18.36 3.20
C ARG A 486 -12.87 17.70 2.46
N ASP A 487 -13.77 17.09 3.21
CA ASP A 487 -14.97 16.44 2.65
C ASP A 487 -15.86 17.46 1.91
N GLU A 488 -15.91 18.71 2.40
CA GLU A 488 -16.65 19.78 1.72
C GLU A 488 -16.06 20.11 0.34
N ASP A 489 -14.71 20.05 0.20
CA ASP A 489 -14.04 20.28 -1.09
C ASP A 489 -14.36 19.15 -2.07
N ILE A 490 -14.36 17.90 -1.59
CA ILE A 490 -14.73 16.72 -2.38
C ILE A 490 -16.15 16.87 -2.88
N ASN A 491 -17.10 17.16 -1.99
CA ASN A 491 -18.51 17.30 -2.34
C ASN A 491 -18.74 18.42 -3.36
N ARG A 492 -18.09 19.59 -3.23
CA ARG A 492 -18.20 20.68 -4.20
C ARG A 492 -17.70 20.30 -5.58
N VAL A 493 -16.56 19.60 -5.65
CA VAL A 493 -15.97 19.17 -6.92
C VAL A 493 -16.83 18.08 -7.56
N VAL A 494 -17.30 17.12 -6.79
CA VAL A 494 -18.17 16.04 -7.27
C VAL A 494 -19.48 16.60 -7.81
N SER A 495 -20.16 17.50 -7.08
CA SER A 495 -21.39 18.15 -7.55
C SER A 495 -21.15 18.93 -8.85
N PHE A 496 -20.05 19.70 -8.94
CA PHE A 496 -19.69 20.42 -10.16
C PHE A 496 -19.54 19.49 -11.38
N ILE A 497 -18.98 18.30 -11.20
CA ILE A 497 -18.80 17.31 -12.27
C ILE A 497 -20.14 16.67 -12.64
N GLN A 498 -20.97 16.30 -11.66
CA GLN A 498 -22.28 15.68 -11.87
C GLN A 498 -23.24 16.62 -12.60
N ASP A 499 -23.21 17.92 -12.28
CA ASP A 499 -24.04 18.94 -12.93
C ASP A 499 -23.70 19.10 -14.41
N GLN A 500 -22.45 18.84 -14.81
CA GLN A 500 -22.06 18.91 -16.23
C GLN A 500 -22.44 17.66 -17.01
N ARG A 501 -22.25 16.49 -16.43
CA ARG A 501 -22.42 15.22 -17.13
C ARG A 501 -22.88 14.14 -16.13
N PRO A 502 -24.07 13.55 -16.31
CA PRO A 502 -24.53 12.46 -15.46
C PRO A 502 -23.66 11.22 -15.65
N ALA A 503 -23.68 10.34 -14.65
CA ALA A 503 -23.03 9.06 -14.75
C ALA A 503 -23.61 8.24 -15.91
N ASN A 504 -22.72 7.73 -16.76
CA ASN A 504 -23.08 6.83 -17.85
C ASN A 504 -22.21 5.57 -17.72
N TYR A 505 -22.76 4.58 -17.04
CA TYR A 505 -22.05 3.35 -16.74
C TYR A 505 -21.93 2.46 -17.99
N LEU A 506 -20.73 1.98 -18.27
CA LEU A 506 -20.49 0.98 -19.32
C LEU A 506 -21.01 -0.39 -18.89
N ILE A 507 -21.02 -0.64 -17.58
CA ILE A 507 -21.50 -1.87 -16.95
C ILE A 507 -22.53 -1.49 -15.90
N GLN A 508 -23.73 -2.08 -15.98
CA GLN A 508 -24.84 -1.75 -15.09
C GLN A 508 -24.53 -2.06 -13.63
N SER A 509 -23.94 -3.20 -13.34
CA SER A 509 -23.45 -3.58 -12.02
C SER A 509 -22.57 -4.82 -12.12
N PHE A 510 -21.43 -4.82 -11.44
CA PHE A 510 -20.61 -6.01 -11.26
C PHE A 510 -21.19 -6.95 -10.20
N ASP A 511 -21.97 -6.43 -9.25
CA ASP A 511 -22.59 -7.23 -8.21
C ASP A 511 -23.68 -8.15 -8.81
N THR A 512 -24.42 -7.70 -9.83
CA THR A 512 -25.38 -8.54 -10.54
C THR A 512 -24.71 -9.46 -11.57
N LEU A 513 -23.61 -9.03 -12.20
CA LEU A 513 -22.84 -9.91 -13.09
C LEU A 513 -22.22 -11.09 -12.37
N SER A 514 -21.93 -10.97 -11.07
CA SER A 514 -21.42 -12.09 -10.27
C SER A 514 -22.44 -13.21 -10.08
N GLU A 515 -23.72 -12.96 -10.28
CA GLU A 515 -24.79 -13.97 -10.23
C GLU A 515 -24.96 -14.72 -11.57
N ASP A 516 -24.34 -14.21 -12.64
CA ASP A 516 -24.39 -14.87 -13.96
C ASP A 516 -23.48 -16.10 -13.98
N PRO A 517 -23.99 -17.29 -14.36
CA PRO A 517 -23.22 -18.52 -14.45
C PRO A 517 -21.96 -18.41 -15.32
N LEU A 518 -21.93 -17.48 -16.28
CA LEU A 518 -20.78 -17.21 -17.15
C LEU A 518 -19.57 -16.61 -16.39
N PHE A 519 -19.79 -15.98 -15.22
CA PHE A 519 -18.75 -15.36 -14.39
C PHE A 519 -18.39 -16.17 -13.14
N ASN A 520 -19.21 -17.19 -12.78
CA ASN A 520 -19.02 -18.01 -11.57
C ASN A 520 -18.18 -19.27 -11.79
N ASP A 521 -17.49 -19.43 -12.94
CA ASP A 521 -16.67 -20.60 -13.20
C ASP A 521 -15.34 -20.53 -12.43
N ASP A 522 -15.30 -21.14 -11.26
CA ASP A 522 -14.11 -21.37 -10.46
C ASP A 522 -13.20 -22.40 -11.16
N GLY A 523 -12.19 -21.90 -11.85
CA GLY A 523 -10.99 -22.67 -12.14
C GLY A 523 -10.89 -23.34 -13.49
N GLY A 524 -10.20 -22.69 -14.39
CA GLY A 524 -9.54 -23.29 -15.54
C GLY A 524 -9.78 -22.54 -16.82
N ASP A 525 -8.69 -22.00 -17.34
CA ASP A 525 -8.46 -21.49 -18.70
C ASP A 525 -9.71 -21.20 -19.55
N GLY A 526 -10.06 -19.93 -19.67
CA GLY A 526 -11.29 -19.44 -20.30
C GLY A 526 -11.36 -19.60 -21.83
N GLU A 527 -11.23 -20.82 -22.29
CA GLU A 527 -11.52 -21.23 -23.68
C GLU A 527 -12.48 -22.41 -23.74
N GLY A 528 -13.31 -22.66 -22.70
CA GLY A 528 -13.76 -24.01 -22.64
C GLY A 528 -15.21 -24.38 -22.39
N GLN A 529 -16.14 -23.50 -22.03
CA GLN A 529 -17.46 -24.04 -21.72
C GLN A 529 -18.28 -24.40 -22.98
N ASP A 530 -18.33 -23.53 -23.96
CA ASP A 530 -18.99 -23.84 -25.23
C ASP A 530 -18.23 -24.94 -26.03
N THR A 531 -16.90 -24.87 -26.02
CA THR A 531 -16.07 -25.86 -26.73
C THR A 531 -16.06 -27.23 -26.05
N LEU A 532 -16.08 -27.30 -24.70
CA LEU A 532 -16.09 -28.60 -23.99
C LEU A 532 -17.45 -29.30 -24.06
N TYR A 533 -18.54 -28.53 -23.94
CA TYR A 533 -19.87 -29.08 -24.15
C TYR A 533 -20.08 -29.51 -25.60
N SER A 534 -19.71 -28.65 -26.57
CA SER A 534 -19.78 -29.00 -28.01
C SER A 534 -18.93 -30.22 -28.34
N ARG A 535 -17.72 -30.34 -27.79
CA ARG A 535 -16.87 -31.51 -27.95
C ARG A 535 -17.44 -32.75 -27.24
N ALA A 536 -18.08 -32.57 -26.07
CA ALA A 536 -18.74 -33.67 -25.38
C ALA A 536 -19.96 -34.18 -26.17
N LEU A 537 -20.78 -33.26 -26.68
CA LEU A 537 -21.91 -33.53 -27.56
C LEU A 537 -21.45 -34.31 -28.80
N GLU A 538 -20.50 -33.77 -29.54
CA GLU A 538 -19.93 -34.39 -30.73
C GLU A 538 -19.36 -35.78 -30.42
N THR A 539 -18.60 -35.93 -29.33
CA THR A 539 -18.01 -37.21 -28.91
C THR A 539 -19.06 -38.25 -28.54
N VAL A 540 -20.13 -37.84 -27.84
CA VAL A 540 -21.22 -38.70 -27.43
C VAL A 540 -22.05 -39.17 -28.63
N VAL A 541 -22.35 -38.26 -29.55
CA VAL A 541 -23.14 -38.56 -30.76
C VAL A 541 -22.34 -39.38 -31.75
N GLN A 542 -21.07 -39.04 -32.03
CA GLN A 542 -20.21 -39.79 -32.97
C GLN A 542 -19.96 -41.25 -32.51
N HIS A 543 -19.76 -41.44 -31.21
CA HIS A 543 -19.44 -42.77 -30.68
C HIS A 543 -20.65 -43.51 -30.12
N ASN A 544 -21.83 -42.87 -30.16
CA ASN A 544 -23.08 -43.40 -29.59
C ASN A 544 -22.92 -43.98 -28.18
N ASN A 545 -22.16 -43.27 -27.35
CA ASN A 545 -21.79 -43.72 -26.01
C ASN A 545 -21.86 -42.54 -25.00
N ALA A 546 -22.87 -42.56 -24.14
CA ALA A 546 -23.15 -41.58 -23.11
C ALA A 546 -22.71 -42.05 -21.72
N SER A 547 -21.47 -42.52 -21.59
CA SER A 547 -20.89 -42.97 -20.32
C SER A 547 -19.95 -41.88 -19.73
N THR A 548 -20.11 -41.58 -18.45
CA THR A 548 -19.24 -40.63 -17.72
C THR A 548 -17.76 -41.02 -17.82
N THR A 549 -17.44 -42.31 -17.65
CA THR A 549 -16.07 -42.85 -17.78
C THR A 549 -15.54 -42.77 -19.20
N PHE A 550 -16.40 -42.87 -20.21
CA PHE A 550 -16.02 -42.70 -21.61
C PHE A 550 -15.64 -41.25 -21.91
N LEU A 551 -16.46 -40.28 -21.49
CA LEU A 551 -16.15 -38.86 -21.64
C LEU A 551 -14.90 -38.46 -20.88
N GLN A 552 -14.75 -38.92 -19.64
CA GLN A 552 -13.56 -38.68 -18.84
C GLN A 552 -12.27 -39.07 -19.57
N ARG A 553 -12.27 -40.27 -20.15
CA ARG A 553 -11.11 -40.80 -20.88
C ARG A 553 -10.85 -40.08 -22.21
N LYS A 554 -11.92 -39.77 -22.97
CA LYS A 554 -11.79 -39.16 -24.31
C LYS A 554 -11.44 -37.68 -24.23
N LEU A 555 -12.04 -36.91 -23.31
CA LEU A 555 -11.81 -35.50 -23.13
C LEU A 555 -10.70 -35.19 -22.13
N LYS A 556 -10.15 -36.20 -21.44
CA LYS A 556 -9.12 -36.09 -20.39
C LYS A 556 -9.53 -35.14 -19.24
N ILE A 557 -10.77 -35.20 -18.80
CA ILE A 557 -11.38 -34.39 -17.74
C ILE A 557 -11.62 -35.23 -16.47
N GLY A 558 -11.79 -34.55 -15.32
CA GLY A 558 -12.11 -35.18 -14.04
C GLY A 558 -13.52 -35.80 -14.03
N TYR A 559 -13.76 -36.76 -13.11
CA TYR A 559 -15.05 -37.48 -13.01
C TYR A 559 -16.22 -36.51 -12.75
N ALA A 560 -16.07 -35.53 -11.84
CA ALA A 560 -17.12 -34.58 -11.51
C ALA A 560 -17.55 -33.76 -12.74
N ARG A 561 -16.58 -33.32 -13.56
CA ARG A 561 -16.86 -32.57 -14.78
C ARG A 561 -17.49 -33.40 -15.87
N ALA A 562 -17.05 -34.64 -16.03
CA ALA A 562 -17.67 -35.59 -16.97
C ALA A 562 -19.12 -35.93 -16.57
N ALA A 563 -19.41 -36.06 -15.27
CA ALA A 563 -20.76 -36.25 -14.76
C ALA A 563 -21.65 -35.03 -15.03
N SER A 564 -21.18 -33.81 -14.74
CA SER A 564 -21.91 -32.57 -15.02
C SER A 564 -22.25 -32.41 -16.51
N LEU A 565 -21.33 -32.73 -17.44
CA LEU A 565 -21.61 -32.71 -18.89
C LEU A 565 -22.64 -33.76 -19.32
N ILE A 566 -22.62 -34.94 -18.72
CA ILE A 566 -23.62 -35.98 -18.97
C ILE A 566 -25.00 -35.54 -18.48
N ASP A 567 -25.08 -34.91 -17.29
CA ASP A 567 -26.35 -34.43 -16.74
C ASP A 567 -26.90 -33.25 -17.57
N GLU A 568 -26.02 -32.41 -18.13
CA GLU A 568 -26.40 -31.33 -19.04
C GLU A 568 -26.90 -31.87 -20.39
N LEU A 569 -26.26 -32.88 -20.94
CA LEU A 569 -26.74 -33.58 -22.16
C LEU A 569 -28.09 -34.28 -21.93
N GLU A 570 -28.35 -34.80 -20.74
CA GLU A 570 -29.63 -35.35 -20.34
C GLU A 570 -30.71 -34.27 -20.22
N SER A 571 -30.43 -33.19 -19.53
CA SER A 571 -31.38 -32.07 -19.35
C SER A 571 -31.82 -31.43 -20.67
N LYS A 572 -30.93 -31.40 -21.68
CA LYS A 572 -31.22 -30.96 -23.04
C LYS A 572 -31.86 -32.04 -23.95
N GLY A 573 -32.16 -33.22 -23.38
CA GLY A 573 -32.84 -34.27 -24.11
C GLY A 573 -32.02 -34.99 -25.19
N ILE A 574 -30.68 -34.91 -25.11
CA ILE A 574 -29.76 -35.52 -26.07
C ILE A 574 -29.51 -36.98 -25.75
N ILE A 575 -29.59 -37.36 -24.48
CA ILE A 575 -29.42 -38.73 -23.98
C ILE A 575 -30.55 -39.10 -23.02
N THR A 576 -30.78 -40.41 -22.85
CA THR A 576 -31.82 -40.91 -21.93
C THR A 576 -31.39 -40.77 -20.46
N PRO A 577 -32.36 -40.66 -19.52
CA PRO A 577 -32.12 -40.85 -18.11
C PRO A 577 -31.45 -42.19 -17.77
N PRO A 578 -30.78 -42.34 -16.62
CA PRO A 578 -30.16 -43.56 -16.21
C PRO A 578 -31.21 -44.68 -15.99
N ASP A 579 -31.02 -45.79 -16.65
CA ASP A 579 -31.86 -46.99 -16.48
C ASP A 579 -31.06 -48.11 -15.77
N GLY A 580 -30.89 -47.95 -14.45
CA GLY A 580 -30.13 -48.86 -13.61
C GLY A 580 -28.66 -49.01 -14.06
N ALA A 581 -28.20 -50.25 -14.31
CA ALA A 581 -26.82 -50.52 -14.75
C ALA A 581 -26.61 -50.42 -16.27
N LYS A 582 -27.64 -50.09 -17.04
CA LYS A 582 -27.55 -50.03 -18.51
C LYS A 582 -26.95 -48.68 -18.95
N ALA A 583 -26.18 -48.73 -20.04
CA ALA A 583 -25.64 -47.49 -20.65
C ALA A 583 -26.79 -46.61 -21.18
N ARG A 584 -26.71 -45.29 -20.90
CA ARG A 584 -27.66 -44.29 -21.43
C ARG A 584 -27.62 -44.29 -22.95
N LYS A 585 -28.80 -44.16 -23.60
CA LYS A 585 -28.91 -44.15 -25.06
C LYS A 585 -28.85 -42.74 -25.59
N VAL A 586 -28.18 -42.53 -26.72
CA VAL A 586 -28.13 -41.25 -27.44
C VAL A 586 -29.39 -41.15 -28.30
N LEU A 587 -30.12 -40.05 -28.16
CA LEU A 587 -31.42 -39.81 -28.82
C LEU A 587 -31.27 -39.04 -30.14
N ILE A 588 -30.19 -38.34 -30.37
CA ILE A 588 -29.92 -37.57 -31.58
C ILE A 588 -29.03 -38.36 -32.54
N ARG A 589 -29.38 -38.36 -33.84
CA ARG A 589 -28.59 -39.00 -34.89
C ARG A 589 -27.46 -38.07 -35.38
N PRO A 590 -26.31 -38.62 -35.87
CA PRO A 590 -25.16 -37.84 -36.34
C PRO A 590 -25.46 -36.91 -37.51
N ASP A 591 -26.53 -37.12 -38.25
CA ASP A 591 -26.91 -36.39 -39.48
C ASP A 591 -27.63 -35.06 -39.16
N ILE A 592 -27.80 -34.68 -37.89
CA ILE A 592 -28.53 -33.47 -37.44
C ILE A 592 -27.59 -32.44 -36.71
N LEU A 593 -26.32 -32.74 -36.65
CA LEU A 593 -25.29 -31.85 -36.12
C LEU A 593 -24.66 -31.00 -37.29
#